data_3274911f434119105456a3de76d285f3
#
_entry.id   3274911f434119105456a3de76d285f3
#
_cell.length_a   1.000
_cell.length_b   1.000
_cell.length_c   1.000
_cell.angle_alpha   90.00
_cell.angle_beta   90.00
_cell.angle_gamma   90.00
#
_symmetry.space_group_name_H-M   'P 1'
#
loop_
_entity.id
_entity.type
_entity.pdbx_description
1 polymer ?
#
loop_
_entity_poly.entity_id
_entity_poly.type
_entity_poly.pdbx_seq_one_letter_code
_entity_poly.pdbx_strand_id
1 'polypeptide(L)'
;MSWDKIGKLLVALLLGLMFWLVAYVVLKDNARLEASLTYAYLTYPSQFSERISKTNEQLKYERLQPRIASIGQGALSQDQVDRLIDLAQAPYAQLFAKPFEAGLVDHRTGLLIELRNTGHTEVREVKVRLPAKGLVQVRDGSGNDTLYEAPTPMVEIPVIEQGRACKVWVYFDADYSQIRQGGISISHADGVADVQVYREFIGFPALVARYSRELMVLLGVLVLSVLGLGYACLARSRKPRLPS
;
A
#
# COMPACT_ATOMS: atom_id res chain seq x y z
N MET A 1 3.05 56.69 8.44
CA MET A 1 2.18 55.50 8.77
C MET A 1 2.57 55.09 10.16
N SER A 2 1.63 55.05 11.15
CA SER A 2 2.00 54.75 12.56
C SER A 2 2.33 53.26 12.69
N TRP A 3 3.37 52.94 13.41
CA TRP A 3 3.85 51.58 13.69
C TRP A 3 2.74 50.63 14.20
N ASP A 4 1.76 51.21 14.90
CA ASP A 4 0.58 50.48 15.41
C ASP A 4 -0.33 49.95 14.28
N LYS A 5 -0.46 50.71 13.21
CA LYS A 5 -1.19 50.29 12.00
C LYS A 5 -0.47 49.16 11.25
N ILE A 6 0.88 49.23 11.20
CA ILE A 6 1.70 48.17 10.58
C ILE A 6 1.61 46.87 11.38
N GLY A 7 1.65 46.95 12.71
CA GLY A 7 1.52 45.76 13.59
C GLY A 7 0.16 45.08 13.44
N LYS A 8 -0.93 45.86 13.39
CA LYS A 8 -2.29 45.30 13.19
C LYS A 8 -2.45 44.68 11.81
N LEU A 9 -1.87 45.27 10.77
CA LEU A 9 -1.91 44.76 9.41
C LEU A 9 -1.12 43.43 9.29
N LEU A 10 0.03 43.34 9.97
CA LEU A 10 0.86 42.14 9.97
C LEU A 10 0.18 40.97 10.71
N VAL A 11 -0.49 41.25 11.82
CA VAL A 11 -1.28 40.24 12.55
C VAL A 11 -2.48 39.78 11.72
N ALA A 12 -3.19 40.68 11.06
CA ALA A 12 -4.31 40.33 10.19
C ALA A 12 -3.86 39.47 9.00
N LEU A 13 -2.70 39.78 8.41
CA LEU A 13 -2.12 39.02 7.30
C LEU A 13 -1.67 37.62 7.74
N LEU A 14 -1.09 37.49 8.92
CA LEU A 14 -0.70 36.20 9.53
C LEU A 14 -1.93 35.33 9.83
N LEU A 15 -2.98 35.91 10.41
CA LEU A 15 -4.24 35.19 10.67
C LEU A 15 -4.90 34.76 9.35
N GLY A 16 -4.90 35.61 8.32
CA GLY A 16 -5.39 35.26 7.00
C GLY A 16 -4.62 34.12 6.35
N LEU A 17 -3.28 34.15 6.47
CA LEU A 17 -2.43 33.09 5.95
C LEU A 17 -2.61 31.77 6.69
N MET A 18 -2.78 31.81 8.02
CA MET A 18 -3.10 30.62 8.84
C MET A 18 -4.47 30.04 8.47
N PHE A 19 -5.48 30.89 8.30
CA PHE A 19 -6.80 30.44 7.88
C PHE A 19 -6.77 29.82 6.48
N TRP A 20 -6.05 30.45 5.55
CA TRP A 20 -5.86 29.92 4.20
C TRP A 20 -5.12 28.57 4.20
N LEU A 21 -4.08 28.43 5.05
CA LEU A 21 -3.31 27.20 5.16
C LEU A 21 -4.13 26.05 5.77
N VAL A 22 -4.95 26.34 6.79
CA VAL A 22 -5.89 25.38 7.37
C VAL A 22 -6.97 24.99 6.35
N ALA A 23 -7.55 25.97 5.65
CA ALA A 23 -8.53 25.72 4.60
C ALA A 23 -7.92 24.90 3.44
N TYR A 24 -6.70 25.21 3.03
CA TYR A 24 -5.99 24.47 2.01
C TYR A 24 -5.73 23.01 2.41
N VAL A 25 -5.30 22.76 3.66
CA VAL A 25 -5.09 21.39 4.18
C VAL A 25 -6.40 20.62 4.26
N VAL A 26 -7.48 21.27 4.77
CA VAL A 26 -8.80 20.64 4.91
C VAL A 26 -9.46 20.40 3.54
N LEU A 27 -9.31 21.31 2.59
CA LEU A 27 -9.89 21.17 1.24
C LEU A 27 -9.09 20.25 0.33
N LYS A 28 -7.79 20.06 0.61
CA LYS A 28 -6.93 19.13 -0.16
C LYS A 28 -7.23 17.66 0.13
N ASP A 29 -7.89 17.34 1.22
CA ASP A 29 -8.32 15.98 1.60
C ASP A 29 -9.49 15.43 0.75
N ASN A 30 -9.75 16.01 -0.41
CA ASN A 30 -10.75 15.51 -1.36
C ASN A 30 -10.23 14.41 -2.31
N ALA A 31 -9.09 13.78 -2.02
CA ALA A 31 -8.68 12.58 -2.73
C ALA A 31 -9.72 11.48 -2.50
N ARG A 32 -10.48 11.10 -3.53
CA ARG A 32 -11.51 10.06 -3.45
C ARG A 32 -10.90 8.68 -3.24
N LEU A 33 -9.72 8.45 -3.80
CA LEU A 33 -9.00 7.19 -3.69
C LEU A 33 -7.55 7.42 -3.30
N GLU A 34 -7.18 6.92 -2.14
CA GLU A 34 -5.79 6.87 -1.67
C GLU A 34 -5.22 5.48 -1.90
N ALA A 35 -3.99 5.42 -2.39
CA ALA A 35 -3.28 4.18 -2.60
C ALA A 35 -1.95 4.19 -1.86
N SER A 36 -1.70 3.20 -1.03
CA SER A 36 -0.42 3.02 -0.37
C SER A 36 0.31 1.81 -0.93
N LEU A 37 1.57 2.00 -1.30
CA LEU A 37 2.41 0.98 -1.92
C LEU A 37 3.51 0.55 -0.96
N THR A 38 3.57 -0.75 -0.67
CA THR A 38 4.63 -1.36 0.12
C THR A 38 5.34 -2.42 -0.71
N TYR A 39 6.64 -2.20 -0.96
CA TYR A 39 7.49 -3.13 -1.68
C TYR A 39 8.24 -4.04 -0.71
N ALA A 40 8.28 -5.31 -0.98
CA ALA A 40 9.03 -6.30 -0.22
C ALA A 40 9.88 -7.17 -1.14
N TYR A 41 11.10 -7.46 -0.70
CA TYR A 41 11.92 -8.48 -1.32
C TYR A 41 11.90 -9.73 -0.45
N LEU A 42 11.37 -10.82 -1.02
CA LEU A 42 11.21 -12.08 -0.31
C LEU A 42 12.50 -12.89 -0.42
N THR A 43 13.08 -13.17 0.72
CA THR A 43 14.27 -14.04 0.81
C THR A 43 13.85 -15.38 1.42
N TYR A 44 14.15 -16.45 0.70
CA TYR A 44 13.91 -17.81 1.17
C TYR A 44 15.24 -18.50 1.46
N PRO A 45 15.36 -19.28 2.55
CA PRO A 45 16.52 -20.14 2.74
C PRO A 45 16.66 -21.09 1.55
N SER A 46 17.89 -21.31 1.08
CA SER A 46 18.17 -22.17 -0.08
C SER A 46 17.56 -23.57 0.09
N GLN A 47 17.63 -24.12 1.30
CA GLN A 47 17.04 -25.43 1.61
C GLN A 47 15.52 -25.46 1.47
N PHE A 48 14.83 -24.33 1.67
CA PHE A 48 13.38 -24.23 1.51
C PHE A 48 12.99 -24.31 0.04
N SER A 49 13.70 -23.57 -0.83
CA SER A 49 13.54 -23.63 -2.28
C SER A 49 13.76 -25.03 -2.83
N GLU A 50 14.82 -25.68 -2.35
CA GLU A 50 15.17 -27.02 -2.77
C GLU A 50 14.13 -28.07 -2.35
N ARG A 51 13.57 -27.93 -1.12
CA ARG A 51 12.50 -28.80 -0.63
C ARG A 51 11.19 -28.60 -1.41
N ILE A 52 10.82 -27.37 -1.71
CA ILE A 52 9.62 -27.07 -2.53
C ILE A 52 9.79 -27.66 -3.92
N SER A 53 10.91 -27.40 -4.60
CA SER A 53 11.18 -27.95 -5.93
C SER A 53 11.16 -29.48 -5.95
N LYS A 54 11.77 -30.12 -4.94
CA LYS A 54 11.76 -31.56 -4.80
C LYS A 54 10.36 -32.13 -4.54
N THR A 55 9.56 -31.43 -3.73
CA THR A 55 8.18 -31.81 -3.46
C THR A 55 7.31 -31.70 -4.71
N ASN A 56 7.43 -30.59 -5.43
CA ASN A 56 6.73 -30.38 -6.69
C ASN A 56 7.09 -31.45 -7.74
N GLU A 57 8.37 -31.79 -7.86
CA GLU A 57 8.81 -32.87 -8.73
C GLU A 57 8.20 -34.23 -8.35
N GLN A 58 8.10 -34.52 -7.05
CA GLN A 58 7.52 -35.78 -6.56
C GLN A 58 6.01 -35.87 -6.76
N LEU A 59 5.32 -34.72 -6.79
CA LEU A 59 3.86 -34.64 -6.95
C LEU A 59 3.42 -34.55 -8.42
N LYS A 60 4.33 -34.47 -9.38
CA LYS A 60 3.99 -34.51 -10.79
C LYS A 60 3.28 -35.82 -11.13
N TYR A 61 2.23 -35.73 -11.97
CA TYR A 61 1.45 -36.86 -12.42
C TYR A 61 2.32 -38.00 -12.94
N GLU A 62 3.30 -37.69 -13.77
CA GLU A 62 4.25 -38.64 -14.38
C GLU A 62 5.07 -39.44 -13.33
N ARG A 63 5.24 -38.90 -12.13
CA ARG A 63 5.94 -39.57 -11.02
C ARG A 63 4.97 -40.31 -10.09
N LEU A 64 3.79 -39.78 -9.86
CA LEU A 64 2.81 -40.38 -8.96
C LEU A 64 2.13 -41.59 -9.62
N GLN A 65 1.75 -41.48 -10.89
CA GLN A 65 1.02 -42.52 -11.62
C GLN A 65 1.72 -43.90 -11.55
N PRO A 66 3.00 -44.06 -11.92
CA PRO A 66 3.63 -45.38 -11.86
C PRO A 66 3.80 -45.88 -10.43
N ARG A 67 3.97 -45.01 -9.43
CA ARG A 67 4.09 -45.39 -8.03
C ARG A 67 2.75 -45.92 -7.50
N ILE A 68 1.64 -45.22 -7.76
CA ILE A 68 0.32 -45.63 -7.31
C ILE A 68 -0.10 -46.92 -8.04
N ALA A 69 0.17 -47.01 -9.34
CA ALA A 69 -0.10 -48.22 -10.11
C ALA A 69 0.70 -49.43 -9.57
N SER A 70 1.97 -49.26 -9.18
CA SER A 70 2.80 -50.31 -8.61
C SER A 70 2.28 -50.80 -7.25
N ILE A 71 1.78 -49.90 -6.41
CA ILE A 71 1.17 -50.23 -5.11
C ILE A 71 -0.13 -51.03 -5.30
N GLY A 72 -0.92 -50.65 -6.32
CA GLY A 72 -2.16 -51.31 -6.65
C GLY A 72 -2.00 -52.69 -7.29
N GLN A 73 -0.78 -53.12 -7.64
CA GLN A 73 -0.46 -54.43 -8.24
C GLN A 73 -1.42 -54.84 -9.39
N GLY A 74 -1.92 -53.89 -10.17
CA GLY A 74 -2.86 -54.07 -11.23
C GLY A 74 -4.32 -54.22 -10.80
N ALA A 75 -4.65 -54.10 -9.52
CA ALA A 75 -6.00 -54.15 -9.00
C ALA A 75 -6.80 -52.84 -9.17
N LEU A 76 -6.08 -51.73 -9.44
CA LEU A 76 -6.69 -50.42 -9.60
C LEU A 76 -6.95 -50.12 -11.09
N SER A 77 -8.17 -49.65 -11.38
CA SER A 77 -8.46 -49.09 -12.72
C SER A 77 -7.74 -47.74 -12.90
N GLN A 78 -7.56 -47.30 -14.17
CA GLN A 78 -6.95 -46.03 -14.49
C GLN A 78 -7.68 -44.87 -13.80
N ASP A 79 -9.01 -44.86 -13.81
CA ASP A 79 -9.84 -43.84 -13.13
C ASP A 79 -9.59 -43.79 -11.60
N GLN A 80 -9.30 -44.93 -10.99
CA GLN A 80 -8.98 -44.98 -9.56
C GLN A 80 -7.58 -44.43 -9.29
N VAL A 81 -6.62 -44.72 -10.17
CA VAL A 81 -5.29 -44.17 -10.10
C VAL A 81 -5.33 -42.65 -10.24
N ASP A 82 -6.08 -42.15 -11.22
CA ASP A 82 -6.22 -40.70 -11.46
C ASP A 82 -6.85 -39.98 -10.26
N ARG A 83 -7.93 -40.54 -9.68
CA ARG A 83 -8.54 -39.99 -8.43
C ARG A 83 -7.60 -40.01 -7.25
N LEU A 84 -6.74 -41.00 -7.11
CA LEU A 84 -5.75 -41.05 -6.05
C LEU A 84 -4.65 -40.01 -6.24
N ILE A 85 -4.27 -39.74 -7.51
CA ILE A 85 -3.33 -38.66 -7.83
C ILE A 85 -3.96 -37.30 -7.50
N ASP A 86 -5.20 -37.07 -7.91
CA ASP A 86 -5.92 -35.84 -7.58
C ASP A 86 -6.03 -35.62 -6.07
N LEU A 87 -6.36 -36.66 -5.31
CA LEU A 87 -6.38 -36.60 -3.85
C LEU A 87 -5.01 -36.29 -3.23
N ALA A 88 -3.93 -36.86 -3.80
CA ALA A 88 -2.58 -36.61 -3.32
C ALA A 88 -2.10 -35.18 -3.64
N GLN A 89 -2.56 -34.62 -4.75
CA GLN A 89 -2.23 -33.26 -5.19
C GLN A 89 -3.12 -32.20 -4.55
N ALA A 90 -4.37 -32.52 -4.16
CA ALA A 90 -5.36 -31.58 -3.65
C ALA A 90 -4.86 -30.65 -2.52
N PRO A 91 -4.14 -31.14 -1.47
CA PRO A 91 -3.62 -30.27 -0.42
C PRO A 91 -2.60 -29.25 -0.93
N TYR A 92 -1.85 -29.60 -1.96
CA TYR A 92 -0.84 -28.74 -2.56
C TYR A 92 -1.44 -27.81 -3.62
N ALA A 93 -2.47 -28.25 -4.35
CA ALA A 93 -3.22 -27.40 -5.25
C ALA A 93 -3.95 -26.26 -4.50
N GLN A 94 -4.34 -26.47 -3.24
CA GLN A 94 -4.90 -25.41 -2.39
C GLN A 94 -3.82 -24.44 -1.89
N LEU A 95 -2.60 -24.93 -1.63
CA LEU A 95 -1.47 -24.10 -1.19
C LEU A 95 -0.81 -23.37 -2.35
N PHE A 96 -0.83 -23.97 -3.53
CA PHE A 96 -0.23 -23.47 -4.76
C PHE A 96 -1.27 -23.47 -5.86
N ALA A 97 -2.35 -22.66 -5.71
CA ALA A 97 -3.28 -22.41 -6.80
C ALA A 97 -2.51 -22.09 -8.10
N LYS A 98 -3.05 -22.45 -9.24
CA LYS A 98 -2.36 -22.39 -10.56
C LYS A 98 -1.39 -21.23 -10.80
N PRO A 99 -1.63 -19.97 -10.32
CA PRO A 99 -0.64 -18.91 -10.45
C PRO A 99 0.67 -19.18 -9.72
N PHE A 100 0.68 -20.06 -8.73
CA PHE A 100 1.84 -20.40 -7.91
C PHE A 100 2.46 -21.77 -8.24
N GLU A 101 2.12 -22.37 -9.39
CA GLU A 101 2.72 -23.64 -9.83
C GLU A 101 4.23 -23.54 -10.01
N ALA A 102 4.76 -22.38 -10.43
CA ALA A 102 6.21 -22.11 -10.46
C ALA A 102 6.79 -21.83 -9.06
N GLY A 103 5.94 -21.71 -8.03
CA GLY A 103 6.28 -21.40 -6.67
C GLY A 103 6.58 -19.91 -6.43
N LEU A 104 6.32 -19.45 -5.21
CA LEU A 104 6.70 -18.12 -4.73
C LEU A 104 8.22 -17.88 -4.81
N VAL A 105 9.00 -18.96 -4.92
CA VAL A 105 10.45 -18.93 -4.98
C VAL A 105 10.98 -18.18 -6.19
N ASP A 106 10.26 -18.27 -7.32
CA ASP A 106 10.62 -17.57 -8.54
C ASP A 106 10.09 -16.14 -8.56
N HIS A 107 9.08 -15.84 -7.72
CA HIS A 107 8.45 -14.54 -7.61
C HIS A 107 8.89 -13.82 -6.33
N ARG A 108 10.14 -13.37 -6.29
CA ARG A 108 10.78 -12.81 -5.08
C ARG A 108 10.40 -11.36 -4.79
N THR A 109 9.92 -10.63 -5.77
CA THR A 109 9.52 -9.23 -5.60
C THR A 109 8.05 -9.16 -5.29
N GLY A 110 7.72 -8.82 -4.04
CA GLY A 110 6.37 -8.60 -3.57
C GLY A 110 5.99 -7.12 -3.60
N LEU A 111 4.72 -6.85 -3.89
CA LEU A 111 4.12 -5.54 -3.80
C LEU A 111 2.74 -5.68 -3.14
N LEU A 112 2.54 -4.97 -2.04
CA LEU A 112 1.24 -4.77 -1.44
C LEU A 112 0.72 -3.39 -1.80
N ILE A 113 -0.47 -3.33 -2.37
CA ILE A 113 -1.20 -2.10 -2.67
C ILE A 113 -2.42 -2.08 -1.76
N GLU A 114 -2.51 -1.09 -0.88
CA GLU A 114 -3.72 -0.83 -0.11
C GLU A 114 -4.45 0.36 -0.74
N LEU A 115 -5.65 0.11 -1.22
CA LEU A 115 -6.54 1.10 -1.82
C LEU A 115 -7.61 1.44 -0.81
N ARG A 116 -7.72 2.71 -0.43
CA ARG A 116 -8.73 3.19 0.51
C ARG A 116 -9.57 4.28 -0.13
N ASN A 117 -10.87 4.09 -0.11
CA ASN A 117 -11.80 5.13 -0.52
C ASN A 117 -12.04 6.09 0.66
N THR A 118 -11.45 7.27 0.58
CA THR A 118 -11.61 8.37 1.57
C THR A 118 -12.66 9.38 1.13
N GLY A 119 -13.26 9.20 -0.06
CA GLY A 119 -14.33 10.04 -0.58
C GLY A 119 -15.68 9.75 0.04
N HIS A 120 -16.67 10.54 -0.34
CA HIS A 120 -18.05 10.43 0.13
C HIS A 120 -18.95 9.55 -0.75
N THR A 121 -18.44 9.08 -1.87
CA THR A 121 -19.13 8.23 -2.85
C THR A 121 -18.32 6.98 -3.13
N GLU A 122 -18.95 5.93 -3.64
CA GLU A 122 -18.26 4.76 -4.13
C GLU A 122 -17.30 5.11 -5.29
N VAL A 123 -16.15 4.44 -5.34
CA VAL A 123 -15.19 4.54 -6.44
C VAL A 123 -15.36 3.35 -7.35
N ARG A 124 -15.60 3.61 -8.64
CA ARG A 124 -15.88 2.58 -9.65
C ARG A 124 -14.73 2.44 -10.64
N GLU A 125 -14.65 1.27 -11.28
CA GLU A 125 -13.72 0.98 -12.36
C GLU A 125 -12.27 1.28 -11.99
N VAL A 126 -11.84 0.82 -10.81
CA VAL A 126 -10.45 1.02 -10.40
C VAL A 126 -9.54 0.10 -11.20
N LYS A 127 -8.62 0.71 -11.94
CA LYS A 127 -7.62 0.03 -12.76
C LYS A 127 -6.24 0.28 -12.21
N VAL A 128 -5.58 -0.78 -11.78
CA VAL A 128 -4.19 -0.77 -11.30
C VAL A 128 -3.31 -1.31 -12.40
N ARG A 129 -2.50 -0.45 -13.01
CA ARG A 129 -1.50 -0.83 -14.00
C ARG A 129 -0.18 -1.12 -13.29
N LEU A 130 0.30 -2.33 -13.46
CA LEU A 130 1.53 -2.82 -12.85
C LEU A 130 2.73 -2.60 -13.79
N PRO A 131 3.96 -2.48 -13.27
CA PRO A 131 5.18 -2.29 -14.08
C PRO A 131 5.57 -3.55 -14.88
N ALA A 132 5.12 -4.72 -14.45
CA ALA A 132 5.31 -6.00 -15.14
C ALA A 132 4.14 -6.93 -14.86
N LYS A 133 4.09 -8.07 -15.55
CA LYS A 133 3.15 -9.14 -15.24
C LYS A 133 3.49 -9.74 -13.88
N GLY A 134 2.49 -9.90 -13.02
CA GLY A 134 2.65 -10.50 -11.70
C GLY A 134 1.48 -11.41 -11.34
N LEU A 135 1.72 -12.30 -10.38
CA LEU A 135 0.68 -13.10 -9.75
C LEU A 135 -0.11 -12.20 -8.80
N VAL A 136 -1.41 -12.15 -8.95
CA VAL A 136 -2.26 -11.18 -8.26
C VAL A 136 -3.31 -11.87 -7.39
N GLN A 137 -3.42 -11.40 -6.16
CA GLN A 137 -4.54 -11.68 -5.27
C GLN A 137 -5.15 -10.36 -4.82
N VAL A 138 -6.46 -10.26 -4.92
CA VAL A 138 -7.24 -9.09 -4.48
C VAL A 138 -8.14 -9.49 -3.34
N ARG A 139 -8.09 -8.75 -2.23
CA ARG A 139 -9.07 -8.84 -1.14
C ARG A 139 -9.93 -7.61 -1.15
N ASP A 140 -11.23 -7.80 -1.33
CA ASP A 140 -12.21 -6.72 -1.31
C ASP A 140 -12.47 -6.17 0.11
N GLY A 141 -13.26 -5.09 0.19
CA GLY A 141 -13.66 -4.48 1.46
C GLY A 141 -14.55 -5.37 2.34
N SER A 142 -15.10 -6.45 1.80
CA SER A 142 -15.91 -7.44 2.50
C SER A 142 -15.11 -8.64 3.00
N GLY A 143 -13.81 -8.71 2.63
CA GLY A 143 -12.90 -9.79 3.02
C GLY A 143 -12.86 -10.98 2.06
N ASN A 144 -13.53 -10.88 0.88
CA ASN A 144 -13.48 -11.95 -0.12
C ASN A 144 -12.19 -11.84 -0.92
N ASP A 145 -11.56 -12.98 -1.17
CA ASP A 145 -10.34 -13.09 -1.95
C ASP A 145 -10.65 -13.50 -3.39
N THR A 146 -10.11 -12.74 -4.34
CA THR A 146 -10.14 -13.07 -5.78
C THR A 146 -8.72 -13.32 -6.25
N LEU A 147 -8.48 -14.49 -6.81
CA LEU A 147 -7.19 -14.89 -7.37
C LEU A 147 -7.23 -14.80 -8.89
N TYR A 148 -6.22 -14.17 -9.48
CA TYR A 148 -6.10 -14.17 -10.95
C TYR A 148 -5.40 -15.45 -11.39
N GLU A 149 -6.00 -16.15 -12.37
CA GLU A 149 -5.51 -17.45 -12.84
C GLU A 149 -4.18 -17.37 -13.60
N ALA A 150 -3.84 -16.20 -14.15
CA ALA A 150 -2.62 -15.98 -14.92
C ALA A 150 -1.94 -14.67 -14.51
N PRO A 151 -0.59 -14.60 -14.62
CA PRO A 151 0.14 -13.36 -14.39
C PRO A 151 -0.37 -12.23 -15.27
N THR A 152 -0.80 -11.12 -14.64
CA THR A 152 -1.40 -9.99 -15.33
C THR A 152 -0.60 -8.70 -15.11
N PRO A 153 -0.55 -7.80 -16.11
CA PRO A 153 0.03 -6.46 -15.94
C PRO A 153 -1.01 -5.44 -15.45
N MET A 154 -2.29 -5.84 -15.35
CA MET A 154 -3.38 -4.94 -14.96
C MET A 154 -4.37 -5.65 -14.06
N VAL A 155 -4.81 -4.97 -13.02
CA VAL A 155 -5.81 -5.43 -12.06
C VAL A 155 -7.01 -4.51 -12.16
N GLU A 156 -8.21 -5.09 -12.29
CA GLU A 156 -9.47 -4.36 -12.32
C GLU A 156 -10.28 -4.69 -11.06
N ILE A 157 -10.70 -3.63 -10.35
CA ILE A 157 -11.54 -3.73 -9.17
C ILE A 157 -12.84 -2.98 -9.49
N PRO A 158 -13.97 -3.66 -9.55
CA PRO A 158 -15.23 -3.05 -10.02
C PRO A 158 -15.66 -1.85 -9.17
N VAL A 159 -15.67 -2.01 -7.86
CA VAL A 159 -16.17 -1.00 -6.91
C VAL A 159 -15.41 -1.07 -5.60
N ILE A 160 -15.10 0.09 -5.03
CA ILE A 160 -14.67 0.24 -3.64
C ILE A 160 -15.68 1.16 -2.94
N GLU A 161 -16.43 0.60 -2.01
CA GLU A 161 -17.44 1.33 -1.24
C GLU A 161 -16.84 2.44 -0.39
N GLN A 162 -17.66 3.42 -0.01
CA GLN A 162 -17.23 4.52 0.85
C GLN A 162 -16.63 4.02 2.17
N GLY A 163 -15.46 4.54 2.54
CA GLY A 163 -14.75 4.20 3.77
C GLY A 163 -14.16 2.79 3.81
N ARG A 164 -14.34 1.99 2.75
CA ARG A 164 -13.76 0.65 2.64
C ARG A 164 -12.36 0.69 2.06
N ALA A 165 -11.60 -0.37 2.36
CA ALA A 165 -10.28 -0.59 1.80
C ALA A 165 -10.23 -1.92 1.05
N CYS A 166 -9.48 -1.94 -0.03
CA CYS A 166 -9.18 -3.13 -0.82
C CYS A 166 -7.66 -3.37 -0.77
N LYS A 167 -7.23 -4.63 -0.69
CA LYS A 167 -5.81 -5.00 -0.68
C LYS A 167 -5.49 -5.82 -1.90
N VAL A 168 -4.40 -5.47 -2.58
CA VAL A 168 -3.89 -6.17 -3.74
C VAL A 168 -2.47 -6.63 -3.45
N TRP A 169 -2.26 -7.94 -3.42
CA TRP A 169 -0.93 -8.54 -3.35
C TRP A 169 -0.49 -8.91 -4.75
N VAL A 170 0.71 -8.51 -5.11
CA VAL A 170 1.31 -8.83 -6.40
C VAL A 170 2.69 -9.42 -6.16
N TYR A 171 3.00 -10.51 -6.84
CA TYR A 171 4.30 -11.16 -6.80
C TYR A 171 4.88 -11.23 -8.21
N PHE A 172 6.07 -10.66 -8.38
CA PHE A 172 6.74 -10.54 -9.68
C PHE A 172 7.93 -11.49 -9.78
N ASP A 173 8.11 -12.06 -10.94
CA ASP A 173 9.32 -12.78 -11.37
C ASP A 173 10.45 -11.80 -11.77
N ALA A 174 10.12 -10.54 -11.97
CA ALA A 174 11.06 -9.49 -12.32
C ALA A 174 11.84 -8.95 -11.12
N ASP A 175 12.99 -8.35 -11.42
CA ASP A 175 13.92 -7.84 -10.42
C ASP A 175 13.31 -6.68 -9.63
N TYR A 176 13.58 -6.61 -8.33
CA TYR A 176 13.06 -5.58 -7.42
C TYR A 176 13.33 -4.14 -7.93
N SER A 177 14.53 -3.91 -8.48
CA SER A 177 14.89 -2.61 -9.02
C SER A 177 14.06 -2.21 -10.23
N GLN A 178 13.76 -3.14 -11.12
CA GLN A 178 12.92 -2.91 -12.31
C GLN A 178 11.47 -2.61 -11.91
N ILE A 179 10.91 -3.38 -10.99
CA ILE A 179 9.55 -3.18 -10.51
C ILE A 179 9.40 -1.81 -9.84
N ARG A 180 10.38 -1.41 -9.04
CA ARG A 180 10.35 -0.13 -8.35
C ARG A 180 10.51 1.07 -9.29
N GLN A 181 11.29 0.93 -10.37
CA GLN A 181 11.51 1.99 -11.38
C GLN A 181 10.35 2.09 -12.38
N GLY A 182 9.67 0.98 -12.67
CA GLY A 182 8.62 0.92 -13.69
C GLY A 182 7.36 1.73 -13.37
N GLY A 183 7.18 2.13 -12.12
CA GLY A 183 6.04 2.92 -11.65
C GLY A 183 4.72 2.15 -11.68
N ILE A 184 3.78 2.61 -10.86
CA ILE A 184 2.43 2.07 -10.78
C ILE A 184 1.46 3.21 -11.07
N SER A 185 0.49 2.95 -11.93
CA SER A 185 -0.58 3.90 -12.24
C SER A 185 -1.91 3.33 -11.76
N ILE A 186 -2.64 4.11 -10.97
CA ILE A 186 -3.94 3.72 -10.45
C ILE A 186 -4.95 4.77 -10.88
N SER A 187 -5.90 4.35 -11.71
CA SER A 187 -6.96 5.20 -12.24
C SER A 187 -8.34 4.65 -11.82
N HIS A 188 -9.32 5.51 -11.81
CA HIS A 188 -10.73 5.16 -11.57
C HIS A 188 -11.62 6.01 -12.47
N ALA A 189 -12.93 5.75 -12.49
CA ALA A 189 -13.88 6.43 -13.39
C ALA A 189 -13.81 7.97 -13.33
N ASP A 190 -13.54 8.53 -12.14
CA ASP A 190 -13.55 9.98 -11.91
C ASP A 190 -12.13 10.61 -11.89
N GLY A 191 -11.06 9.85 -12.11
CA GLY A 191 -9.70 10.39 -12.09
C GLY A 191 -8.59 9.40 -11.78
N VAL A 192 -7.55 9.90 -11.11
CA VAL A 192 -6.35 9.13 -10.73
C VAL A 192 -6.22 9.14 -9.21
N ALA A 193 -5.83 8.00 -8.63
CA ALA A 193 -5.60 7.87 -7.20
C ALA A 193 -4.37 8.67 -6.73
N ASP A 194 -4.43 9.17 -5.50
CA ASP A 194 -3.25 9.71 -4.83
C ASP A 194 -2.37 8.54 -4.34
N VAL A 195 -1.22 8.37 -4.98
CA VAL A 195 -0.34 7.23 -4.75
C VAL A 195 0.78 7.61 -3.79
N GLN A 196 0.79 6.99 -2.63
CA GLN A 196 1.83 7.15 -1.62
C GLN A 196 2.70 5.90 -1.54
N VAL A 197 4.00 6.05 -1.74
CA VAL A 197 4.96 4.96 -1.58
C VAL A 197 5.46 4.96 -0.15
N TYR A 198 5.11 3.93 0.61
CA TYR A 198 5.65 3.75 1.95
C TYR A 198 7.13 3.38 1.88
N ARG A 199 7.96 4.28 2.44
CA ARG A 199 9.35 3.96 2.75
C ARG A 199 9.41 3.56 4.21
N GLU A 200 10.02 2.44 4.50
CA GLU A 200 10.33 2.06 5.87
C GLU A 200 11.38 3.05 6.41
N PHE A 201 10.95 3.98 7.23
CA PHE A 201 11.85 4.90 7.95
C PHE A 201 12.17 4.28 9.30
N ILE A 202 13.46 4.10 9.59
CA ILE A 202 13.94 3.60 10.88
C ILE A 202 14.52 4.75 11.68
N GLY A 203 14.27 4.78 13.00
CA GLY A 203 14.83 5.79 13.90
C GLY A 203 14.10 7.13 13.91
N PHE A 204 14.83 8.22 14.09
CA PHE A 204 14.28 9.58 14.21
C PHE A 204 13.37 10.01 13.04
N PRO A 205 13.70 9.74 11.76
CA PRO A 205 12.80 10.06 10.66
C PRO A 205 11.43 9.38 10.73
N ALA A 206 11.37 8.15 11.29
CA ALA A 206 10.11 7.45 11.49
C ALA A 206 9.22 8.12 12.53
N LEU A 207 9.82 8.64 13.62
CA LEU A 207 9.09 9.42 14.63
C LEU A 207 8.54 10.73 14.04
N VAL A 208 9.34 11.45 13.25
CA VAL A 208 8.91 12.68 12.58
C VAL A 208 7.77 12.39 11.59
N ALA A 209 7.87 11.34 10.80
CA ALA A 209 6.80 10.94 9.86
C ALA A 209 5.51 10.56 10.60
N ARG A 210 5.63 9.82 11.73
CA ARG A 210 4.48 9.39 12.53
C ARG A 210 3.75 10.55 13.20
N TYR A 211 4.49 11.55 13.71
CA TYR A 211 3.95 12.68 14.45
C TYR A 211 4.01 14.00 13.66
N SER A 212 4.10 13.92 12.33
CA SER A 212 4.26 15.10 11.47
C SER A 212 3.14 16.12 11.65
N ARG A 213 1.90 15.67 11.84
CA ARG A 213 0.73 16.53 12.02
C ARG A 213 0.76 17.27 13.36
N GLU A 214 1.07 16.54 14.42
CA GLU A 214 1.21 17.09 15.79
C GLU A 214 2.39 18.06 15.88
N LEU A 215 3.52 17.70 15.25
CA LEU A 215 4.70 18.56 15.18
C LEU A 215 4.43 19.87 14.44
N MET A 216 3.66 19.83 13.35
CA MET A 216 3.25 21.03 12.62
C MET A 216 2.36 21.95 13.47
N VAL A 217 1.40 21.37 14.19
CA VAL A 217 0.55 22.14 15.12
C VAL A 217 1.38 22.75 16.23
N LEU A 218 2.27 21.98 16.84
CA LEU A 218 3.16 22.45 17.92
C LEU A 218 4.08 23.56 17.43
N LEU A 219 4.66 23.43 16.23
CA LEU A 219 5.48 24.47 15.62
C LEU A 219 4.66 25.74 15.37
N GLY A 220 3.43 25.62 14.88
CA GLY A 220 2.52 26.75 14.68
C GLY A 220 2.22 27.50 15.97
N VAL A 221 1.90 26.79 17.06
CA VAL A 221 1.67 27.36 18.39
C VAL A 221 2.93 28.07 18.92
N LEU A 222 4.09 27.46 18.73
CA LEU A 222 5.37 28.04 19.17
C LEU A 222 5.68 29.34 18.43
N VAL A 223 5.49 29.40 17.12
CA VAL A 223 5.66 30.61 16.31
C VAL A 223 4.71 31.71 16.76
N LEU A 224 3.43 31.40 16.98
CA LEU A 224 2.45 32.35 17.48
C LEU A 224 2.81 32.89 18.88
N SER A 225 3.31 32.03 19.75
CA SER A 225 3.75 32.40 21.10
C SER A 225 4.94 33.38 21.07
N VAL A 226 5.93 33.10 20.21
CA VAL A 226 7.10 33.97 20.01
C VAL A 226 6.69 35.34 19.47
N LEU A 227 5.79 35.34 18.46
CA LEU A 227 5.28 36.60 17.91
C LEU A 227 4.47 37.41 18.93
N GLY A 228 3.63 36.75 19.74
CA GLY A 228 2.86 37.36 20.81
C GLY A 228 3.74 37.97 21.90
N LEU A 229 4.77 37.25 22.33
CA LEU A 229 5.77 37.74 23.30
C LEU A 229 6.55 38.93 22.73
N GLY A 230 7.01 38.84 21.48
CA GLY A 230 7.70 39.93 20.78
C GLY A 230 6.83 41.19 20.71
N TYR A 231 5.56 41.04 20.36
CA TYR A 231 4.59 42.15 20.33
C TYR A 231 4.39 42.76 21.74
N ALA A 232 4.23 41.93 22.76
CA ALA A 232 4.02 42.40 24.13
C ALA A 232 5.26 43.16 24.66
N CYS A 233 6.48 42.69 24.35
CA CYS A 233 7.72 43.41 24.72
C CYS A 233 7.83 44.76 24.01
N LEU A 234 7.52 44.82 22.71
CA LEU A 234 7.54 46.07 21.96
C LEU A 234 6.45 47.06 22.44
N ALA A 235 5.28 46.58 22.80
CA ALA A 235 4.21 47.40 23.35
C ALA A 235 4.56 47.98 24.75
N ARG A 236 5.24 47.20 25.59
CA ARG A 236 5.72 47.66 26.89
C ARG A 236 6.82 48.69 26.78
N SER A 237 7.76 48.57 25.85
CA SER A 237 8.86 49.52 25.67
C SER A 237 8.39 50.90 25.17
N ARG A 238 7.15 51.00 24.69
CA ARG A 238 6.54 52.25 24.16
C ARG A 238 5.71 53.03 25.17
N LYS A 239 5.52 52.53 26.41
CA LYS A 239 4.87 53.36 27.45
C LYS A 239 5.81 54.50 27.83
N PRO A 240 5.42 55.78 27.57
CA PRO A 240 6.24 56.91 28.01
C PRO A 240 6.37 56.87 29.56
N ARG A 241 7.63 56.96 30.05
CA ARG A 241 7.84 57.23 31.47
C ARG A 241 7.23 58.60 31.72
N LEU A 242 6.16 58.68 32.52
CA LEU A 242 5.64 59.92 33.04
C LEU A 242 6.76 60.58 33.87
N PRO A 243 7.10 61.86 33.60
CA PRO A 243 8.04 62.57 34.42
C PRO A 243 7.43 62.76 35.80
N SER A 244 8.16 62.40 36.80
CA SER A 244 7.90 62.70 38.23
C SER A 244 8.11 64.15 38.53
#